data_31a208623b1148dc977439e204f4206e
#
_entry.id   31a208623b1148dc977439e204f4206e
#
_cell.length_a   1.000
_cell.length_b   1.000
_cell.length_c   1.000
_cell.angle_alpha   90.00
_cell.angle_beta   90.00
_cell.angle_gamma   90.00
#
_symmetry.space_group_name_H-M   'P 1'
#
loop_
_entity.id
_entity.type
_entity.pdbx_description
1 polymer ?
#
loop_
_entity_poly.entity_id
_entity_poly.type
_entity_poly.pdbx_seq_one_letter_code
_entity_poly.pdbx_strand_id
1 'polypeptide(L)'
;MSTSKIFYGHYIVGASMVTQMMYLGLFFTFGVLFPEFENEFGWSRAQISGASSTMFAIMGVLGIAMGRVNDRVGPRILLAVSTVVFALGFILMSRMTSIWHLYLFYGLFCGLGIAAHDVVTLSTVARWFERSRGLMSG
;
A
#
# COMPACT_ATOMS: atom_id res chain seq x y z
N MET A 1 18.38 28.77 26.86
CA MET A 1 18.57 27.71 25.87
C MET A 1 17.23 26.99 25.72
N SER A 2 16.48 27.31 24.67
CA SER A 2 15.19 26.69 24.38
C SER A 2 15.46 25.31 23.77
N THR A 3 15.22 24.26 24.54
CA THR A 3 15.15 22.92 23.99
C THR A 3 13.99 22.89 22.99
N SER A 4 14.29 22.95 21.72
CA SER A 4 13.30 22.76 20.64
C SER A 4 12.69 21.37 20.79
N LYS A 5 11.53 21.31 21.45
CA LYS A 5 10.73 20.08 21.45
C LYS A 5 10.45 19.75 19.98
N ILE A 6 11.05 18.69 19.49
CA ILE A 6 10.79 18.19 18.13
C ILE A 6 9.27 18.08 17.99
N PHE A 7 8.72 18.83 17.04
CA PHE A 7 7.27 18.86 16.81
C PHE A 7 6.79 17.44 16.49
N TYR A 8 5.79 16.97 17.22
CA TYR A 8 5.27 15.59 17.09
C TYR A 8 4.95 15.20 15.64
N GLY A 9 4.59 16.17 14.79
CA GLY A 9 4.39 15.98 13.37
C GLY A 9 5.59 15.38 12.63
N HIS A 10 6.84 15.66 13.05
CA HIS A 10 8.03 15.09 12.43
C HIS A 10 8.14 13.57 12.68
N TYR A 11 7.71 13.08 13.84
CA TYR A 11 7.62 11.66 14.12
C TYR A 11 6.58 10.97 13.24
N ILE A 12 5.46 11.64 12.99
CA ILE A 12 4.41 11.14 12.09
C ILE A 12 4.93 11.02 10.67
N VAL A 13 5.62 12.05 10.16
CA VAL A 13 6.23 12.00 8.82
C VAL A 13 7.27 10.90 8.73
N GLY A 14 8.16 10.78 9.72
CA GLY A 14 9.16 9.71 9.76
C GLY A 14 8.54 8.31 9.75
N ALA A 15 7.52 8.08 10.57
CA ALA A 15 6.79 6.81 10.60
C ALA A 15 6.08 6.53 9.27
N SER A 16 5.47 7.55 8.66
CA SER A 16 4.83 7.45 7.35
C SER A 16 5.84 7.10 6.25
N MET A 17 7.02 7.73 6.27
CA MET A 17 8.09 7.41 5.32
C MET A 17 8.56 5.96 5.44
N VAL A 18 8.79 5.48 6.66
CA VAL A 18 9.23 4.09 6.89
C VAL A 18 8.17 3.11 6.39
N THR A 19 6.91 3.32 6.74
CA THR A 19 5.82 2.46 6.25
C THR A 19 5.69 2.52 4.73
N GLN A 20 5.79 3.70 4.13
CA GLN A 20 5.75 3.85 2.68
C GLN A 20 6.91 3.12 1.98
N MET A 21 8.12 3.19 2.53
CA MET A 21 9.27 2.43 2.01
C MET A 21 9.06 0.91 2.10
N MET A 22 8.45 0.41 3.17
CA MET A 22 8.13 -1.01 3.30
C MET A 22 7.11 -1.48 2.26
N TYR A 23 6.05 -0.70 2.06
CA TYR A 23 5.05 -1.00 1.02
C TYR A 23 5.65 -0.96 -0.38
N LEU A 24 6.47 0.05 -0.66
CA LEU A 24 7.15 0.19 -1.95
C LEU A 24 8.12 -0.98 -2.19
N GLY A 25 8.89 -1.38 -1.17
CA GLY A 25 9.79 -2.52 -1.24
C GLY A 25 9.04 -3.82 -1.57
N LEU A 26 7.93 -4.08 -0.88
CA LEU A 26 7.08 -5.24 -1.16
C LEU A 26 6.44 -5.17 -2.55
N PHE A 27 6.05 -3.99 -2.99
CA PHE A 27 5.53 -3.79 -4.35
C PHE A 27 6.59 -4.16 -5.41
N PHE A 28 7.83 -3.69 -5.25
CA PHE A 28 8.92 -4.05 -6.17
C PHE A 28 9.33 -5.51 -6.09
N THR A 29 9.11 -6.18 -4.97
CA THR A 29 9.33 -7.63 -4.83
C THR A 29 8.53 -8.43 -5.86
N PHE A 30 7.33 -7.98 -6.22
CA PHE A 30 6.55 -8.61 -7.29
C PHE A 30 7.30 -8.59 -8.63
N GLY A 31 7.98 -7.49 -8.96
CA GLY A 31 8.80 -7.39 -10.17
C GLY A 31 9.97 -8.38 -10.18
N VAL A 32 10.57 -8.63 -9.01
CA VAL A 32 11.64 -9.62 -8.86
C VAL A 32 11.12 -11.06 -9.01
N LEU A 33 9.91 -11.32 -8.51
CA LEU A 33 9.25 -12.64 -8.61
C LEU A 33 8.68 -12.92 -10.01
N PHE A 34 8.59 -11.91 -10.86
CA PHE A 34 7.97 -12.02 -12.17
C PHE A 34 8.58 -13.14 -13.05
N PRO A 35 9.93 -13.22 -13.22
CA PRO A 35 10.56 -14.30 -13.97
C PRO A 35 10.32 -15.68 -13.35
N GLU A 36 10.25 -15.76 -12.03
CA GLU A 36 9.98 -17.02 -11.33
C GLU A 36 8.57 -17.54 -11.63
N PHE A 37 7.59 -16.65 -11.70
CA PHE A 37 6.22 -17.05 -12.10
C PHE A 37 6.14 -17.54 -13.54
N GLU A 38 6.91 -16.94 -14.46
CA GLU A 38 7.04 -17.43 -15.84
C GLU A 38 7.64 -18.84 -15.87
N ASN A 39 8.72 -19.06 -15.11
CA ASN A 39 9.48 -20.31 -15.14
C ASN A 39 8.74 -21.45 -14.42
N GLU A 40 8.13 -21.18 -13.27
CA GLU A 40 7.51 -22.20 -12.42
C GLU A 40 6.11 -22.59 -12.91
N PHE A 41 5.31 -21.60 -13.32
CA PHE A 41 3.90 -21.83 -13.71
C PHE A 41 3.67 -21.80 -15.22
N GLY A 42 4.64 -21.37 -16.02
CA GLY A 42 4.51 -21.24 -17.47
C GLY A 42 3.50 -20.16 -17.90
N TRP A 43 3.19 -19.20 -17.02
CA TRP A 43 2.25 -18.13 -17.35
C TRP A 43 2.89 -17.09 -18.26
N SER A 44 2.08 -16.55 -19.18
CA SER A 44 2.58 -15.48 -20.06
C SER A 44 2.78 -14.17 -19.30
N ARG A 45 3.72 -13.35 -19.80
CA ARG A 45 3.95 -11.99 -19.25
C ARG A 45 2.69 -11.15 -19.18
N ALA A 46 1.83 -11.28 -20.19
CA ALA A 46 0.55 -10.56 -20.22
C ALA A 46 -0.38 -10.98 -19.07
N GLN A 47 -0.42 -12.26 -18.75
CA GLN A 47 -1.23 -12.77 -17.64
C GLN A 47 -0.72 -12.27 -16.29
N ILE A 48 0.59 -12.32 -16.06
CA ILE A 48 1.20 -11.85 -14.80
C ILE A 48 1.05 -10.33 -14.67
N SER A 49 1.31 -9.55 -15.73
CA SER A 49 1.10 -8.10 -15.75
C SER A 49 -0.36 -7.71 -15.52
N GLY A 50 -1.31 -8.54 -15.95
CA GLY A 50 -2.72 -8.35 -15.71
C GLY A 50 -3.07 -8.30 -14.22
N ALA A 51 -2.38 -9.06 -13.37
CA ALA A 51 -2.56 -9.00 -11.92
C ALA A 51 -2.12 -7.64 -11.35
N SER A 52 -1.00 -7.09 -11.82
CA SER A 52 -0.56 -5.73 -11.43
C SER A 52 -1.54 -4.66 -11.92
N SER A 53 -2.04 -4.78 -13.14
CA SER A 53 -3.05 -3.85 -13.66
C SER A 53 -4.34 -3.90 -12.84
N THR A 54 -4.75 -5.09 -12.41
CA THR A 54 -5.89 -5.27 -11.52
C THR A 54 -5.67 -4.59 -10.17
N MET A 55 -4.46 -4.74 -9.60
CA MET A 55 -4.10 -4.07 -8.35
C MET A 55 -4.19 -2.55 -8.48
N PHE A 56 -3.64 -1.95 -9.55
CA PHE A 56 -3.73 -0.51 -9.78
C PHE A 56 -5.16 -0.03 -10.02
N ALA A 57 -5.98 -0.81 -10.74
CA ALA A 57 -7.39 -0.49 -10.96
C ALA A 57 -8.16 -0.46 -9.64
N ILE A 58 -7.95 -1.47 -8.78
CA ILE A 58 -8.56 -1.55 -7.44
C ILE A 58 -8.10 -0.39 -6.57
N MET A 59 -6.79 -0.11 -6.56
CA MET A 59 -6.21 1.02 -5.83
C MET A 59 -6.87 2.34 -6.25
N GLY A 60 -7.01 2.60 -7.53
CA GLY A 60 -7.61 3.82 -8.05
C GLY A 60 -9.10 3.96 -7.69
N VAL A 61 -9.88 2.90 -7.90
CA VAL A 61 -11.33 2.91 -7.62
C VAL A 61 -11.61 2.99 -6.12
N LEU A 62 -10.91 2.21 -5.33
CA LEU A 62 -11.13 2.15 -3.88
C LEU A 62 -10.48 3.30 -3.12
N GLY A 63 -9.48 3.96 -3.66
CA GLY A 63 -8.83 5.12 -3.02
C GLY A 63 -9.84 6.19 -2.61
N ILE A 64 -10.82 6.47 -3.47
CA ILE A 64 -11.89 7.44 -3.18
C ILE A 64 -12.78 6.96 -2.02
N ALA A 65 -13.15 5.68 -2.00
CA ALA A 65 -13.94 5.09 -0.92
C ALA A 65 -13.18 5.05 0.40
N MET A 66 -11.87 4.75 0.34
CA MET A 66 -10.99 4.69 1.53
C MET A 66 -10.82 6.05 2.20
N GLY A 67 -10.91 7.16 1.47
CA GLY A 67 -10.97 8.50 2.05
C GLY A 67 -12.14 8.66 3.02
N ARG A 68 -13.34 8.25 2.60
CA ARG A 68 -14.53 8.30 3.45
C ARG A 68 -14.48 7.35 4.64
N VAL A 69 -13.88 6.17 4.44
CA VAL A 69 -13.65 5.20 5.54
C VAL A 69 -12.66 5.76 6.55
N ASN A 70 -11.58 6.38 6.09
CA ASN A 70 -10.58 7.03 6.94
C ASN A 70 -11.19 8.11 7.84
N ASP A 71 -12.13 8.91 7.30
CA ASP A 71 -12.82 9.97 8.05
C ASP A 71 -13.76 9.41 9.13
N ARG A 72 -14.30 8.21 8.95
CA ARG A 72 -15.22 7.57 9.90
C ARG A 72 -14.52 6.72 10.95
N VAL A 73 -13.58 5.91 10.53
CA VAL A 73 -12.93 4.88 11.38
C VAL A 73 -11.64 5.41 12.03
N GLY A 74 -11.04 6.40 11.39
CA GLY A 74 -9.79 7.01 11.83
C GLY A 74 -8.54 6.35 11.25
N PRO A 75 -7.45 7.14 11.15
CA PRO A 75 -6.24 6.71 10.43
C PRO A 75 -5.54 5.52 11.05
N ARG A 76 -5.55 5.39 12.38
CA ARG A 76 -4.85 4.29 13.09
C ARG A 76 -5.44 2.93 12.79
N ILE A 77 -6.76 2.82 12.85
CA ILE A 77 -7.47 1.55 12.63
C ILE A 77 -7.37 1.17 11.15
N LEU A 78 -7.60 2.14 10.26
CA LEU A 78 -7.53 1.89 8.84
C LEU A 78 -6.12 1.47 8.41
N LEU A 79 -5.07 2.10 8.95
CA LEU A 79 -3.68 1.71 8.68
C LEU A 79 -3.37 0.29 9.16
N ALA A 80 -3.80 -0.06 10.38
CA ALA A 80 -3.58 -1.41 10.91
C ALA A 80 -4.30 -2.48 10.07
N VAL A 81 -5.57 -2.25 9.73
CA VAL A 81 -6.34 -3.18 8.90
C VAL A 81 -5.74 -3.29 7.50
N SER A 82 -5.35 -2.18 6.87
CA SER A 82 -4.75 -2.20 5.54
C SER A 82 -3.43 -2.97 5.51
N THR A 83 -2.61 -2.82 6.55
CA THR A 83 -1.34 -3.55 6.68
C THR A 83 -1.59 -5.06 6.82
N VAL A 84 -2.57 -5.46 7.63
CA VAL A 84 -2.95 -6.89 7.78
C VAL A 84 -3.46 -7.45 6.46
N VAL A 85 -4.35 -6.74 5.77
CA VAL A 85 -4.90 -7.17 4.47
C VAL A 85 -3.80 -7.31 3.43
N PHE A 86 -2.87 -6.35 3.37
CA PHE A 86 -1.73 -6.38 2.46
C PHE A 86 -0.80 -7.57 2.75
N ALA A 87 -0.45 -7.78 4.03
CA ALA A 87 0.38 -8.90 4.46
C ALA A 87 -0.28 -10.26 4.15
N LEU A 88 -1.58 -10.38 4.38
CA LEU A 88 -2.34 -11.58 4.01
C LEU A 88 -2.28 -11.85 2.52
N GLY A 89 -2.36 -10.83 1.67
CA GLY A 89 -2.20 -10.98 0.23
C GLY A 89 -0.88 -11.67 -0.13
N PHE A 90 0.24 -11.19 0.43
CA PHE A 90 1.56 -11.80 0.20
C PHE A 90 1.69 -13.20 0.80
N ILE A 91 1.18 -13.44 2.00
CA ILE A 91 1.19 -14.77 2.61
C ILE A 91 0.40 -15.77 1.77
N LEU A 92 -0.77 -15.37 1.27
CA LEU A 92 -1.61 -16.23 0.44
C LEU A 92 -0.97 -16.49 -0.93
N MET A 93 -0.16 -15.57 -1.46
CA MET A 93 0.62 -15.80 -2.68
C MET A 93 1.57 -17.00 -2.56
N SER A 94 2.08 -17.31 -1.36
CA SER A 94 2.93 -18.48 -1.13
C SER A 94 2.21 -19.82 -1.36
N ARG A 95 0.88 -19.80 -1.40
CA ARG A 95 0.02 -20.99 -1.62
C ARG A 95 -0.71 -20.97 -2.96
N MET A 96 -0.31 -20.07 -3.87
CA MET A 96 -0.96 -20.00 -5.17
C MET A 96 -0.63 -21.21 -6.05
N THR A 97 -1.63 -21.67 -6.77
CA THR A 97 -1.53 -22.79 -7.72
C THR A 97 -2.13 -22.45 -9.09
N SER A 98 -2.76 -21.30 -9.20
CA SER A 98 -3.50 -20.86 -10.38
C SER A 98 -3.32 -19.37 -10.59
N ILE A 99 -3.39 -18.93 -11.84
CA ILE A 99 -3.35 -17.51 -12.21
C ILE A 99 -4.44 -16.68 -11.49
N TRP A 100 -5.62 -17.27 -11.26
CA TRP A 100 -6.71 -16.63 -10.55
C TRP A 100 -6.37 -16.30 -9.09
N HIS A 101 -5.56 -17.16 -8.44
CA HIS A 101 -5.04 -16.88 -7.11
C HIS A 101 -4.14 -15.65 -7.12
N LEU A 102 -3.33 -15.44 -8.15
CA LEU A 102 -2.50 -14.26 -8.30
C LEU A 102 -3.34 -12.99 -8.43
N TYR A 103 -4.39 -12.99 -9.25
CA TYR A 103 -5.31 -11.86 -9.38
C TYR A 103 -6.05 -11.56 -8.08
N LEU A 104 -6.45 -12.59 -7.34
CA LEU A 104 -7.13 -12.43 -6.07
C LEU A 104 -6.17 -11.92 -4.97
N PHE A 105 -5.04 -12.60 -4.78
CA PHE A 105 -4.15 -12.30 -3.65
C PHE A 105 -3.34 -11.03 -3.89
N TYR A 106 -2.72 -10.89 -5.05
CA TYR A 106 -1.97 -9.69 -5.38
C TYR A 106 -2.89 -8.57 -5.88
N GLY A 107 -3.75 -8.85 -6.84
CA GLY A 107 -4.65 -7.84 -7.41
C GLY A 107 -5.59 -7.24 -6.36
N LEU A 108 -6.41 -8.08 -5.71
CA LEU A 108 -7.45 -7.61 -4.80
C LEU A 108 -6.90 -7.26 -3.40
N PHE A 109 -6.23 -8.20 -2.72
CA PHE A 109 -5.79 -7.98 -1.34
C PHE A 109 -4.69 -6.92 -1.25
N CYS A 110 -3.67 -6.99 -2.10
CA CYS A 110 -2.63 -5.97 -2.09
C CYS A 110 -3.15 -4.62 -2.60
N GLY A 111 -4.02 -4.61 -3.62
CA GLY A 111 -4.66 -3.39 -4.11
C GLY A 111 -5.49 -2.67 -3.05
N LEU A 112 -6.27 -3.41 -2.27
CA LEU A 112 -7.04 -2.91 -1.12
C LEU A 112 -6.12 -2.34 -0.03
N GLY A 113 -5.08 -3.08 0.32
CA GLY A 113 -4.11 -2.67 1.35
C GLY A 113 -3.40 -1.38 0.97
N ILE A 114 -2.90 -1.26 -0.26
CA ILE A 114 -2.21 -0.05 -0.75
C ILE A 114 -3.17 1.12 -0.83
N ALA A 115 -4.38 0.94 -1.39
CA ALA A 115 -5.37 2.02 -1.50
C ALA A 115 -5.68 2.67 -0.15
N ALA A 116 -5.87 1.87 0.89
CA ALA A 116 -6.13 2.37 2.23
C ALA A 116 -4.88 3.01 2.86
N HIS A 117 -3.70 2.42 2.66
CA HIS A 117 -2.44 2.93 3.18
C HIS A 117 -2.10 4.31 2.63
N ASP A 118 -2.15 4.49 1.31
CA ASP A 118 -1.83 5.76 0.64
C ASP A 118 -2.75 6.89 1.11
N VAL A 119 -4.05 6.62 1.19
CA VAL A 119 -5.04 7.60 1.67
C VAL A 119 -4.76 8.01 3.11
N VAL A 120 -4.45 7.05 4.00
CA VAL A 120 -4.15 7.34 5.41
C VAL A 120 -2.86 8.15 5.52
N THR A 121 -1.81 7.75 4.84
CA THR A 121 -0.50 8.41 4.91
C THR A 121 -0.58 9.85 4.41
N LEU A 122 -1.11 10.06 3.22
CA LEU A 122 -1.25 11.39 2.62
C LEU A 122 -2.19 12.30 3.43
N SER A 123 -3.34 11.78 3.88
CA SER A 123 -4.29 12.57 4.66
C SER A 123 -3.74 12.93 6.04
N THR A 124 -2.98 12.04 6.67
CA THR A 124 -2.37 12.29 7.97
C THR A 124 -1.30 13.37 7.87
N VAL A 125 -0.39 13.27 6.90
CA VAL A 125 0.63 14.29 6.66
C VAL A 125 -0.02 15.63 6.33
N ALA A 126 -1.03 15.67 5.47
CA ALA A 126 -1.73 16.90 5.09
C ALA A 126 -2.45 17.60 6.27
N ARG A 127 -2.95 16.84 7.25
CA ARG A 127 -3.59 17.39 8.46
C ARG A 127 -2.60 18.03 9.42
N TRP A 128 -1.36 17.55 9.48
CA TRP A 128 -0.33 18.06 10.41
C TRP A 128 0.47 19.22 9.84
N PHE A 129 0.55 19.37 8.52
CA PHE A 129 1.36 20.39 7.86
C PHE A 129 0.53 21.29 6.93
N GLU A 130 -0.37 22.09 7.51
CA GLU A 130 -1.22 23.01 6.74
C GLU A 130 -0.45 24.01 5.87
N ARG A 131 0.70 24.48 6.34
CA ARG A 131 1.50 25.52 5.70
C ARG A 131 2.57 25.01 4.73
N SER A 132 2.94 23.74 4.79
CA SER A 132 4.00 23.12 3.98
C SER A 132 3.58 21.73 3.41
N ARG A 133 2.31 21.60 3.07
CA ARG A 133 1.73 20.33 2.57
C ARG A 133 2.50 19.76 1.38
N GLY A 134 2.86 20.62 0.40
CA GLY A 134 3.57 20.20 -0.80
C GLY A 134 5.00 19.69 -0.54
N LEU A 135 5.69 20.24 0.46
CA LEU A 135 7.05 19.83 0.81
C LEU A 135 7.08 18.51 1.58
N MET A 136 6.03 18.22 2.36
CA MET A 136 5.98 17.07 3.28
C MET A 136 5.26 15.85 2.70
N SER A 137 4.56 16.00 1.60
CA SER A 137 3.86 14.92 0.89
C SER A 137 4.56 14.48 -0.41
N GLY A 138 5.60 15.20 -0.83
CA GLY A 138 6.37 14.93 -2.06
C GLY A 138 7.62 14.09 -1.86
#